data_c6e938aeaec878385b6043418ad820d7
#
_entry.id   c6e938aeaec878385b6043418ad820d7
#
_cell.length_a   1.000
_cell.length_b   1.000
_cell.length_c   1.000
_cell.angle_alpha   90.00
_cell.angle_beta   90.00
_cell.angle_gamma   90.00
#
_symmetry.space_group_name_H-M   'P 1'
#
loop_
_entity.id
_entity.type
_entity.pdbx_description
1 polymer ?
#
loop_
_entity_poly.entity_id
_entity_poly.type
_entity_poly.pdbx_seq_one_letter_code
_entity_poly.pdbx_strand_id
1 'polypeptide(L)'
;MIFRSLKIAGFKSFAENAEVDIESGLTGIVGPNGCGKSNIVEGLRWVMGESNARQMRGGEMDDVIFAGTDSRPARNLAEITLQLDNRNRSAPSEFNNDDDLEITRKIERGKGSSYFVNARPARAKDVQLLFADSATGARSSGIVSQGRIGAIVGARPTDRRALLEEAANIRGLHARRHE
;
A
#
# COMPACT_ATOMS: atom_id res chain seq x y z
N MET A 1 6.67 13.18 -1.98
CA MET A 1 7.07 11.88 -2.56
C MET A 1 6.17 11.57 -3.74
N ILE A 2 6.71 10.99 -4.82
CA ILE A 2 5.97 10.61 -6.03
C ILE A 2 6.19 9.12 -6.29
N PHE A 3 5.14 8.37 -6.55
CA PHE A 3 5.25 6.95 -6.90
C PHE A 3 5.86 6.80 -8.30
N ARG A 4 6.82 5.86 -8.45
CA ARG A 4 7.49 5.59 -9.72
C ARG A 4 7.18 4.21 -10.28
N SER A 5 7.31 3.17 -9.48
CA SER A 5 6.97 1.81 -9.91
C SER A 5 6.56 0.95 -8.73
N LEU A 6 5.80 -0.11 -9.05
CA LEU A 6 5.39 -1.14 -8.12
C LEU A 6 5.81 -2.49 -8.66
N LYS A 7 6.70 -3.18 -7.95
CA LYS A 7 7.12 -4.55 -8.26
C LYS A 7 6.35 -5.51 -7.37
N ILE A 8 5.80 -6.55 -7.95
CA ILE A 8 4.94 -7.54 -7.28
C ILE A 8 5.44 -8.93 -7.62
N ALA A 9 5.63 -9.79 -6.61
CA ALA A 9 6.04 -11.18 -6.78
C ALA A 9 5.34 -12.08 -5.76
N GLY A 10 4.84 -13.23 -6.20
CA GLY A 10 4.19 -14.21 -5.33
C GLY A 10 2.93 -13.72 -4.61
N PHE A 11 2.33 -12.61 -5.02
CA PHE A 11 1.22 -11.94 -4.35
C PHE A 11 -0.09 -12.19 -5.09
N LYS A 12 -1.06 -12.81 -4.43
CA LYS A 12 -2.41 -13.13 -4.94
C LYS A 12 -2.38 -13.79 -6.33
N SER A 13 -2.74 -13.09 -7.39
CA SER A 13 -2.71 -13.59 -8.78
C SER A 13 -1.34 -13.48 -9.45
N PHE A 14 -0.38 -12.81 -8.84
CA PHE A 14 0.96 -12.60 -9.39
C PHE A 14 1.91 -13.69 -8.90
N ALA A 15 1.94 -14.84 -9.59
CA ALA A 15 2.85 -15.94 -9.28
C ALA A 15 4.32 -15.58 -9.56
N GLU A 16 4.55 -14.79 -10.60
CA GLU A 16 5.87 -14.35 -11.07
C GLU A 16 6.03 -12.84 -10.86
N ASN A 17 7.24 -12.36 -11.10
CA ASN A 17 7.55 -10.94 -10.98
C ASN A 17 6.78 -10.15 -12.04
N ALA A 18 6.07 -9.14 -11.60
CA ALA A 18 5.43 -8.13 -12.44
C ALA A 18 5.87 -6.75 -11.97
N GLU A 19 6.13 -5.85 -12.90
CA GLU A 19 6.44 -4.46 -12.63
C GLU A 19 5.41 -3.56 -13.30
N VAL A 20 4.94 -2.57 -12.57
CA VAL A 20 3.97 -1.57 -13.03
C VAL A 20 4.62 -0.20 -12.86
N ASP A 21 4.95 0.43 -13.97
CA ASP A 21 5.44 1.81 -13.98
C ASP A 21 4.29 2.78 -13.72
N ILE A 22 4.56 3.80 -12.92
CA ILE A 22 3.61 4.86 -12.56
C ILE A 22 4.18 6.17 -13.09
N GLU A 23 3.61 6.62 -14.20
CA GLU A 23 4.02 7.87 -14.84
C GLU A 23 3.47 9.09 -14.11
N SER A 24 4.11 10.25 -14.34
CA SER A 24 3.61 11.52 -13.82
C SER A 24 2.26 11.87 -14.45
N GLY A 25 1.33 12.37 -13.65
CA GLY A 25 -0.03 12.69 -14.08
C GLY A 25 -0.99 11.53 -13.88
N LEU A 26 -1.70 11.10 -14.92
CA LEU A 26 -2.70 10.04 -14.86
C LEU A 26 -2.16 8.75 -15.47
N THR A 27 -2.04 7.71 -14.67
CA THR A 27 -1.72 6.36 -15.13
C THR A 27 -2.97 5.47 -15.10
N GLY A 28 -3.34 4.88 -16.23
CA GLY A 28 -4.48 3.97 -16.37
C GLY A 28 -4.05 2.51 -16.46
N ILE A 29 -4.64 1.64 -15.63
CA ILE A 29 -4.43 0.19 -15.69
C ILE A 29 -5.70 -0.46 -16.26
N VAL A 30 -5.60 -0.99 -17.46
CA VAL A 30 -6.70 -1.61 -18.18
C VAL A 30 -6.46 -3.10 -18.43
N GLY A 31 -7.53 -3.86 -18.57
CA GLY A 31 -7.45 -5.29 -18.86
C GLY A 31 -8.79 -6.00 -18.59
N PRO A 32 -8.95 -7.26 -18.99
CA PRO A 32 -10.16 -8.04 -18.79
C PRO A 32 -10.47 -8.27 -17.30
N ASN A 33 -11.69 -8.73 -17.00
CA ASN A 33 -12.06 -9.10 -15.64
C ASN A 33 -11.24 -10.32 -15.17
N GLY A 34 -10.81 -10.31 -13.90
CA GLY A 34 -10.02 -11.40 -13.33
C GLY A 34 -8.50 -11.33 -13.57
N CYS A 35 -7.98 -10.43 -14.41
CA CYS A 35 -6.53 -10.35 -14.70
C CYS A 35 -5.66 -9.76 -13.57
N GLY A 36 -6.22 -9.42 -12.42
CA GLY A 36 -5.44 -8.96 -11.26
C GLY A 36 -5.37 -7.45 -11.05
N LYS A 37 -6.11 -6.61 -11.81
CA LYS A 37 -6.11 -5.14 -11.63
C LYS A 37 -6.34 -4.69 -10.18
N SER A 38 -7.35 -5.27 -9.52
CA SER A 38 -7.63 -4.96 -8.11
C SER A 38 -6.52 -5.42 -7.16
N ASN A 39 -5.80 -6.48 -7.53
CA ASN A 39 -4.67 -6.98 -6.72
C ASN A 39 -3.47 -6.02 -6.76
N ILE A 40 -3.31 -5.21 -7.82
CA ILE A 40 -2.29 -4.14 -7.87
C ILE A 40 -2.59 -3.07 -6.80
N VAL A 41 -3.83 -2.59 -6.72
CA VAL A 41 -4.25 -1.62 -5.70
C VAL A 41 -4.12 -2.20 -4.29
N GLU A 42 -4.46 -3.48 -4.12
CA GLU A 42 -4.29 -4.16 -2.83
C GLU A 42 -2.82 -4.32 -2.46
N GLY A 43 -1.97 -4.67 -3.43
CA GLY A 43 -0.53 -4.72 -3.25
C GLY A 43 0.06 -3.38 -2.83
N LEU A 44 -0.38 -2.29 -3.47
CA LEU A 44 0.01 -0.95 -3.08
C LEU A 44 -0.40 -0.64 -1.62
N ARG A 45 -1.65 -0.90 -1.24
CA ARG A 45 -2.11 -0.72 0.14
C ARG A 45 -1.32 -1.59 1.13
N TRP A 46 -1.02 -2.81 0.72
CA TRP A 46 -0.31 -3.76 1.57
C TRP A 46 1.12 -3.30 1.87
N VAL A 47 1.90 -2.88 0.87
CA VAL A 47 3.27 -2.37 1.07
C VAL A 47 3.28 -1.08 1.90
N MET A 48 2.23 -0.26 1.79
CA MET A 48 2.06 0.98 2.57
C MET A 48 1.61 0.75 4.02
N GLY A 49 1.50 -0.49 4.47
CA GLY A 49 1.26 -0.80 5.88
C GLY A 49 -0.13 -1.31 6.25
N GLU A 50 -0.99 -1.69 5.28
CA GLU A 50 -2.26 -2.35 5.61
C GLU A 50 -1.98 -3.71 6.28
N SER A 51 -2.49 -3.88 7.49
CA SER A 51 -2.30 -5.08 8.32
C SER A 51 -3.60 -5.86 8.58
N ASN A 52 -4.73 -5.37 8.06
CA ASN A 52 -6.01 -6.04 8.23
C ASN A 52 -6.25 -7.01 7.06
N ALA A 53 -6.24 -8.32 7.33
CA ALA A 53 -6.47 -9.36 6.33
C ALA A 53 -7.82 -9.19 5.60
N ARG A 54 -8.89 -8.77 6.30
CA ARG A 54 -10.21 -8.52 5.70
C ARG A 54 -10.16 -7.39 4.66
N GLN A 55 -9.35 -6.36 4.90
CA GLN A 55 -9.13 -5.28 3.93
C GLN A 55 -8.37 -5.75 2.69
N MET A 56 -7.68 -6.88 2.82
CA MET A 56 -6.97 -7.57 1.74
C MET A 56 -7.80 -8.71 1.14
N ARG A 57 -9.11 -8.78 1.45
CA ARG A 57 -10.02 -9.84 0.99
C ARG A 57 -9.55 -11.26 1.34
N GLY A 58 -8.89 -11.41 2.49
CA GLY A 58 -8.42 -12.67 3.06
C GLY A 58 -8.97 -12.91 4.47
N GLY A 59 -8.91 -14.13 4.93
CA GLY A 59 -9.19 -14.53 6.32
C GLY A 59 -7.97 -14.27 7.20
N GLU A 60 -6.80 -14.60 6.69
CA GLU A 60 -5.50 -14.42 7.33
C GLU A 60 -4.57 -13.59 6.44
N MET A 61 -3.48 -13.08 7.02
CA MET A 61 -2.51 -12.28 6.25
C MET A 61 -1.75 -13.13 5.23
N ASP A 62 -1.55 -14.41 5.49
CA ASP A 62 -0.91 -15.36 4.58
C ASP A 62 -1.71 -15.59 3.29
N ASP A 63 -3.01 -15.25 3.27
CA ASP A 63 -3.86 -15.34 2.08
C ASP A 63 -3.46 -14.36 0.96
N VAL A 64 -2.57 -13.43 1.25
CA VAL A 64 -1.98 -12.57 0.20
C VAL A 64 -0.94 -13.31 -0.63
N ILE A 65 -0.41 -14.45 -0.15
CA ILE A 65 0.56 -15.26 -0.87
C ILE A 65 -0.17 -16.06 -1.96
N PHE A 66 0.44 -16.14 -3.15
CA PHE A 66 -0.12 -16.89 -4.27
C PHE A 66 -0.39 -18.36 -3.88
N ALA A 67 -1.65 -18.76 -3.92
CA ALA A 67 -2.11 -20.08 -3.46
C ALA A 67 -1.84 -21.22 -4.45
N GLY A 68 -1.38 -20.90 -5.67
CA GLY A 68 -1.25 -21.86 -6.75
C GLY A 68 -2.48 -21.93 -7.65
N THR A 69 -2.34 -22.64 -8.75
CA THR A 69 -3.40 -23.02 -9.69
C THR A 69 -3.14 -24.45 -10.15
N ASP A 70 -4.04 -25.02 -10.93
CA ASP A 70 -3.85 -26.36 -11.52
C ASP A 70 -2.54 -26.49 -12.34
N SER A 71 -2.05 -25.38 -12.88
CA SER A 71 -0.84 -25.33 -13.74
C SER A 71 0.38 -24.70 -13.08
N ARG A 72 0.25 -24.09 -11.88
CA ARG A 72 1.34 -23.39 -11.20
C ARG A 72 1.36 -23.71 -9.71
N PRO A 73 2.50 -24.14 -9.14
CA PRO A 73 2.60 -24.43 -7.71
C PRO A 73 2.38 -23.19 -6.86
N ALA A 74 1.87 -23.40 -5.66
CA ALA A 74 1.75 -22.36 -4.64
C ALA A 74 3.14 -21.76 -4.32
N ARG A 75 3.16 -20.49 -3.91
CA ARG A 75 4.36 -19.83 -3.39
C ARG A 75 4.38 -19.87 -1.86
N ASN A 76 5.56 -19.75 -1.27
CA ASN A 76 5.74 -19.62 0.17
C ASN A 76 6.10 -18.20 0.59
N LEU A 77 6.37 -17.33 -0.38
CA LEU A 77 6.78 -15.95 -0.20
C LEU A 77 5.98 -15.05 -1.13
N ALA A 78 5.51 -13.92 -0.59
CA ALA A 78 5.10 -12.78 -1.40
C ALA A 78 5.96 -11.56 -1.06
N GLU A 79 6.30 -10.79 -2.09
CA GLU A 79 7.10 -9.59 -1.99
C GLU A 79 6.49 -8.49 -2.84
N ILE A 80 6.42 -7.30 -2.26
CA ILE A 80 6.06 -6.08 -3.00
C ILE A 80 7.08 -5.01 -2.68
N THR A 81 7.58 -4.37 -3.72
CA THR A 81 8.49 -3.23 -3.65
C THR A 81 7.87 -2.03 -4.33
N LEU A 82 7.77 -0.93 -3.60
CA LEU A 82 7.32 0.37 -4.10
C LEU A 82 8.50 1.32 -4.21
N GLN A 83 8.72 1.87 -5.40
CA GLN A 83 9.74 2.89 -5.64
C GLN A 83 9.10 4.28 -5.63
N LEU A 84 9.74 5.21 -4.92
CA LEU A 84 9.30 6.57 -4.68
C LEU A 84 10.41 7.56 -5.03
N ASP A 85 10.04 8.64 -5.71
CA ASP A 85 10.89 9.82 -5.87
C ASP A 85 10.70 10.76 -4.65
N ASN A 86 11.77 11.05 -3.96
CA ASN A 86 11.81 11.95 -2.80
C ASN A 86 12.67 13.20 -3.03
N ARG A 87 12.99 13.56 -4.27
CA ARG A 87 13.79 14.76 -4.58
C ARG A 87 13.17 16.06 -4.06
N ASN A 88 11.86 16.07 -3.85
CA ASN A 88 11.14 17.17 -3.19
C ASN A 88 11.27 17.18 -1.66
N ARG A 89 12.02 16.25 -1.06
CA ARG A 89 12.29 16.15 0.39
C ARG A 89 11.02 16.15 1.25
N SER A 90 9.96 15.49 0.80
CA SER A 90 8.69 15.40 1.53
C SER A 90 8.56 14.17 2.42
N ALA A 91 9.59 13.31 2.48
CA ALA A 91 9.65 12.20 3.42
C ALA A 91 9.93 12.69 4.86
N PRO A 92 9.55 11.93 5.90
CA PRO A 92 9.99 12.18 7.27
C PRO A 92 11.52 12.27 7.38
N SER A 93 12.00 13.02 8.38
CA SER A 93 13.44 13.33 8.54
C SER A 93 14.35 12.11 8.52
N GLU A 94 13.89 10.98 9.04
CA GLU A 94 14.64 9.73 9.07
C GLU A 94 14.95 9.18 7.66
N PHE A 95 14.06 9.42 6.69
CA PHE A 95 14.17 8.93 5.31
C PHE A 95 14.45 10.06 4.30
N ASN A 96 14.72 11.28 4.76
CA ASN A 96 14.74 12.46 3.90
C ASN A 96 16.10 12.75 3.27
N ASN A 97 17.11 11.91 3.54
CA ASN A 97 18.45 12.08 2.99
C ASN A 97 18.60 11.52 1.56
N ASP A 98 17.76 10.55 1.20
CA ASP A 98 17.84 9.87 -0.08
C ASP A 98 16.86 10.49 -1.09
N ASP A 99 17.30 10.62 -2.35
CA ASP A 99 16.48 11.11 -3.45
C ASP A 99 15.44 10.09 -3.91
N ASP A 100 15.79 8.80 -3.81
CA ASP A 100 14.94 7.68 -4.15
C ASP A 100 14.73 6.82 -2.90
N LEU A 101 13.48 6.43 -2.66
CA LEU A 101 13.12 5.53 -1.58
C LEU A 101 12.54 4.24 -2.15
N GLU A 102 13.07 3.13 -1.72
CA GLU A 102 12.55 1.80 -2.04
C GLU A 102 11.95 1.18 -0.79
N ILE A 103 10.63 0.99 -0.78
CA ILE A 103 9.91 0.37 0.32
C ILE A 103 9.55 -1.05 -0.08
N THR A 104 10.10 -2.04 0.60
CA THR A 104 9.80 -3.45 0.35
C THR A 104 9.08 -4.06 1.54
N ARG A 105 8.00 -4.77 1.28
CA ARG A 105 7.37 -5.67 2.25
C ARG A 105 7.41 -7.09 1.73
N LYS A 106 7.85 -8.01 2.60
CA LYS A 106 7.88 -9.47 2.36
C LYS A 106 6.99 -10.16 3.38
N ILE A 107 6.32 -11.22 2.98
CA ILE A 107 5.65 -12.14 3.89
C ILE A 107 6.05 -13.56 3.51
N GLU A 108 6.46 -14.33 4.49
CA GLU A 108 6.76 -15.76 4.36
C GLU A 108 5.70 -16.55 5.12
N ARG A 109 5.16 -17.57 4.49
CA ARG A 109 4.08 -18.40 5.03
C ARG A 109 4.47 -18.94 6.42
N GLY A 110 3.62 -18.65 7.42
CA GLY A 110 3.83 -19.06 8.80
C GLY A 110 4.90 -18.29 9.57
N LYS A 111 5.60 -17.31 8.95
CA LYS A 111 6.63 -16.52 9.64
C LYS A 111 6.28 -15.04 9.79
N GLY A 112 5.18 -14.61 9.15
CA GLY A 112 4.75 -13.22 9.20
C GLY A 112 5.45 -12.32 8.19
N SER A 113 5.31 -10.99 8.34
CA SER A 113 5.83 -10.02 7.37
C SER A 113 6.92 -9.13 7.94
N SER A 114 7.88 -8.77 7.07
CA SER A 114 9.02 -7.89 7.33
C SER A 114 9.01 -6.71 6.36
N TYR A 115 9.51 -5.56 6.82
CA TYR A 115 9.66 -4.35 6.01
C TYR A 115 11.11 -3.97 5.83
N PHE A 116 11.40 -3.37 4.70
CA PHE A 116 12.71 -2.80 4.38
C PHE A 116 12.52 -1.44 3.71
N VAL A 117 13.42 -0.50 4.04
CA VAL A 117 13.54 0.79 3.37
C VAL A 117 14.98 0.90 2.86
N ASN A 118 15.16 1.07 1.54
CA ASN A 118 16.47 1.05 0.89
C ASN A 118 17.31 -0.15 1.31
N ALA A 119 16.69 -1.35 1.25
CA ALA A 119 17.26 -2.64 1.67
C ALA A 119 17.63 -2.77 3.16
N ARG A 120 17.38 -1.76 3.99
CA ARG A 120 17.61 -1.81 5.46
C ARG A 120 16.33 -2.24 6.17
N PRO A 121 16.39 -3.14 7.16
CA PRO A 121 15.22 -3.53 7.94
C PRO A 121 14.55 -2.30 8.57
N ALA A 122 13.23 -2.23 8.48
CA ALA A 122 12.42 -1.15 9.04
C ALA A 122 11.25 -1.72 9.86
N ARG A 123 10.72 -0.94 10.80
CA ARG A 123 9.52 -1.32 11.54
C ARG A 123 8.28 -1.00 10.74
N ALA A 124 7.24 -1.81 10.89
CA ALA A 124 5.95 -1.54 10.25
C ALA A 124 5.40 -0.15 10.61
N LYS A 125 5.60 0.30 11.85
CA LYS A 125 5.17 1.63 12.33
C LYS A 125 5.87 2.76 11.57
N ASP A 126 7.17 2.64 11.31
CA ASP A 126 7.96 3.67 10.63
C ASP A 126 7.51 3.83 9.17
N VAL A 127 7.23 2.70 8.49
CA VAL A 127 6.65 2.70 7.13
C VAL A 127 5.25 3.29 7.13
N GLN A 128 4.40 2.97 8.11
CA GLN A 128 3.06 3.55 8.23
C GLN A 128 3.12 5.06 8.44
N LEU A 129 4.04 5.56 9.27
CA LEU A 129 4.25 6.99 9.52
C LEU A 129 4.75 7.70 8.25
N LEU A 130 5.69 7.10 7.51
CA LEU A 130 6.18 7.63 6.23
C LEU A 130 5.04 7.96 5.27
N PHE A 131 4.07 7.07 5.15
CA PHE A 131 2.92 7.30 4.28
C PHE A 131 1.83 8.17 4.92
N ALA A 132 1.66 8.15 6.24
CA ALA A 132 0.68 8.98 6.93
C ALA A 132 1.03 10.48 6.82
N ASP A 133 2.30 10.83 6.99
CA ASP A 133 2.78 12.22 6.87
C ASP A 133 2.64 12.77 5.45
N SER A 134 2.65 11.91 4.45
CA SER A 134 2.47 12.29 3.04
C SER A 134 1.01 12.36 2.59
N ALA A 135 0.04 12.21 3.49
CA ALA A 135 -1.39 12.06 3.20
C ALA A 135 -1.73 10.93 2.20
N THR A 136 -0.81 9.99 2.00
CA THR A 136 -0.89 8.87 1.04
C THR A 136 -0.98 7.51 1.72
N GLY A 137 -1.26 7.44 3.01
CA GLY A 137 -1.32 6.21 3.78
C GLY A 137 -2.28 5.16 3.21
N ALA A 138 -2.06 3.88 3.54
CA ALA A 138 -2.87 2.74 3.07
C ALA A 138 -4.38 2.90 3.33
N ARG A 139 -4.75 3.72 4.31
CA ARG A 139 -6.13 4.05 4.68
C ARG A 139 -6.54 5.46 4.30
N SER A 140 -5.69 6.20 3.59
CA SER A 140 -6.01 7.57 3.17
C SER A 140 -7.19 7.61 2.21
N SER A 141 -7.85 8.77 2.15
CA SER A 141 -8.92 9.04 1.17
C SER A 141 -8.39 9.04 -0.27
N GLY A 142 -7.07 9.18 -0.45
CA GLY A 142 -6.41 9.12 -1.76
C GLY A 142 -6.47 7.73 -2.41
N ILE A 143 -6.68 6.66 -1.64
CA ILE A 143 -6.85 5.30 -2.19
C ILE A 143 -8.33 4.91 -2.11
N VAL A 144 -9.01 5.00 -3.24
CA VAL A 144 -10.43 4.64 -3.36
C VAL A 144 -10.55 3.24 -3.93
N SER A 145 -10.95 2.26 -3.10
CA SER A 145 -11.26 0.90 -3.55
C SER A 145 -12.69 0.79 -4.07
N GLN A 146 -12.94 -0.25 -4.87
CA GLN A 146 -14.29 -0.55 -5.37
C GLN A 146 -15.30 -0.65 -4.20
N GLY A 147 -16.43 0.01 -4.33
CA GLY A 147 -17.49 0.06 -3.29
C GLY A 147 -17.28 1.13 -2.20
N ARG A 148 -16.07 1.71 -2.05
CA ARG A 148 -15.82 2.73 -1.03
C ARG A 148 -16.61 4.03 -1.28
N ILE A 149 -16.86 4.38 -2.53
CA ILE A 149 -17.66 5.57 -2.88
C ILE A 149 -19.09 5.43 -2.34
N GLY A 150 -19.72 4.27 -2.53
CA GLY A 150 -21.06 4.01 -1.98
C GLY A 150 -21.09 4.07 -0.45
N ALA A 151 -20.05 3.56 0.20
CA ALA A 151 -19.89 3.63 1.65
C ALA A 151 -19.72 5.09 2.14
N ILE A 152 -18.99 5.93 1.38
CA ILE A 152 -18.82 7.36 1.70
C ILE A 152 -20.16 8.11 1.57
N VAL A 153 -20.90 7.84 0.51
CA VAL A 153 -22.22 8.48 0.27
C VAL A 153 -23.20 8.10 1.37
N GLY A 154 -23.23 6.82 1.79
CA GLY A 154 -24.06 6.31 2.87
C GLY A 154 -23.52 6.55 4.29
N ALA A 155 -22.34 7.14 4.44
CA ALA A 155 -21.67 7.31 5.72
C ALA A 155 -22.45 8.27 6.67
N ARG A 156 -22.31 8.02 7.96
CA ARG A 156 -22.85 8.92 9.00
C ARG A 156 -22.17 10.30 8.96
N PRO A 157 -22.83 11.38 9.41
CA PRO A 157 -22.25 12.73 9.42
C PRO A 157 -20.87 12.82 10.06
N THR A 158 -20.64 12.08 11.15
CA THR A 158 -19.36 12.01 11.88
C THR A 158 -18.26 11.40 11.01
N ASP A 159 -18.57 10.34 10.27
CA ASP A 159 -17.61 9.65 9.40
C ASP A 159 -17.29 10.50 8.16
N ARG A 160 -18.29 11.20 7.61
CA ARG A 160 -18.09 12.17 6.51
C ARG A 160 -17.21 13.33 6.94
N ARG A 161 -17.40 13.85 8.16
CA ARG A 161 -16.54 14.88 8.74
C ARG A 161 -15.08 14.41 8.82
N ALA A 162 -14.84 13.19 9.29
CA ALA A 162 -13.49 12.62 9.39
C ALA A 162 -12.81 12.51 8.00
N LEU A 163 -13.57 12.20 6.95
CA LEU A 163 -13.08 12.19 5.57
C LEU A 163 -12.73 13.59 5.06
N LEU A 164 -13.53 14.60 5.40
CA LEU A 164 -13.25 15.99 5.02
C LEU A 164 -12.01 16.53 5.75
N GLU A 165 -11.87 16.22 7.05
CA GLU A 165 -10.68 16.58 7.85
C GLU A 165 -9.40 15.91 7.29
N GLU A 166 -9.51 14.67 6.80
CA GLU A 166 -8.42 13.98 6.12
C GLU A 166 -8.08 14.62 4.77
N ALA A 167 -9.09 14.89 3.94
CA ALA A 167 -8.90 15.55 2.65
C ALA A 167 -8.31 16.96 2.78
N ALA A 168 -8.63 17.66 3.87
CA ALA A 168 -8.05 18.96 4.22
C ALA A 168 -6.66 18.86 4.86
N ASN A 169 -6.13 17.66 5.06
CA ASN A 169 -4.83 17.38 5.70
C ASN A 169 -4.69 17.95 7.14
N ILE A 170 -5.82 18.11 7.87
CA ILE A 170 -5.84 18.64 9.23
C ILE A 170 -5.85 17.54 10.30
N ARG A 171 -6.04 16.29 9.92
CA ARG A 171 -6.04 15.13 10.84
C ARG A 171 -4.71 14.95 11.57
N GLY A 172 -3.59 15.17 10.89
CA GLY A 172 -2.25 15.12 11.47
C GLY A 172 -1.99 16.19 12.52
N LEU A 173 -2.65 17.34 12.42
CA LEU A 173 -2.58 18.42 13.42
C LEU A 173 -3.26 18.05 14.74
N HIS A 174 -4.36 17.29 14.69
CA HIS A 174 -5.05 16.82 15.89
C HIS A 174 -4.28 15.72 16.63
N ALA A 175 -3.61 14.81 15.90
CA ALA A 175 -2.80 13.76 16.51
C ALA A 175 -1.58 14.33 17.26
N ARG A 176 -0.91 15.34 16.70
CA ARG A 176 0.24 16.02 17.35
C ARG A 176 -0.15 16.88 18.55
N ARG A 177 -1.42 17.22 18.72
CA ARG A 177 -1.91 18.07 19.83
C ARG A 177 -2.23 17.26 21.10
N HIS A 178 -2.26 15.93 20.99
CA HIS A 178 -2.54 15.00 22.08
C HIS A 178 -1.32 14.18 22.52
N GLU A 179 -0.14 14.43 21.96
CA GLU A 179 1.18 14.05 22.49
C GLU A 179 1.78 15.24 23.30
#